data_1b7a71310ed780bf852cafe0e2d3a499
#
_entry.id   1b7a71310ed780bf852cafe0e2d3a499
#
_cell.length_a   1.000
_cell.length_b   1.000
_cell.length_c   1.000
_cell.angle_alpha   90.00
_cell.angle_beta   90.00
_cell.angle_gamma   90.00
#
_symmetry.space_group_name_H-M   'P 1'
#
loop_
_entity.id
_entity.type
_entity.pdbx_description
1 polymer ?
#
loop_
_entity_poly.entity_id
_entity_poly.type
_entity_poly.pdbx_seq_one_letter_code
_entity_poly.pdbx_strand_id
1 'polypeptide(L)'
;LKQRSQKTWFEIRLSAVIDPFLEEARQLCEEWKEIELAASDSGEEVPLCFCHGDYQYHNILRQDRGFFLVNFEKCQADGPVRDLYLLLRKLLEKSEWDAEWGRVLLAAYESVRPLKPYERQDLFYRLSYPEKLWKIVNFYYNSGKAWIPEKNQEKLDRLLEQEAARKKFLKLLQR
;
A
#
# COMPACT_ATOMS: atom_id res chain seq x y z
N LEU A 1 16.05 9.00 -15.95
CA LEU A 1 17.22 8.50 -15.21
C LEU A 1 18.44 8.24 -16.10
N LYS A 2 18.26 7.66 -17.29
CA LYS A 2 19.38 7.29 -18.20
C LYS A 2 20.07 8.47 -18.90
N GLN A 3 19.46 9.66 -18.94
CA GLN A 3 19.90 10.80 -19.77
C GLN A 3 20.68 11.90 -19.01
N ARG A 4 20.80 11.85 -17.68
CA ARG A 4 21.58 12.85 -16.93
C ARG A 4 23.06 12.48 -16.86
N SER A 5 23.92 13.43 -17.20
CA SER A 5 25.38 13.26 -17.16
C SER A 5 25.97 13.17 -15.73
N GLN A 6 25.28 13.76 -14.75
CA GLN A 6 25.62 13.62 -13.32
C GLN A 6 24.39 13.14 -12.56
N LYS A 7 24.48 11.95 -11.97
CA LYS A 7 23.45 11.36 -11.13
C LYS A 7 23.75 11.63 -9.66
N THR A 8 22.72 11.95 -8.91
CA THR A 8 22.81 11.98 -7.44
C THR A 8 22.97 10.56 -6.90
N TRP A 9 23.42 10.45 -5.67
CA TRP A 9 23.51 9.16 -4.97
C TRP A 9 22.17 8.43 -4.91
N PHE A 10 21.08 9.16 -4.66
CA PHE A 10 19.73 8.61 -4.71
C PHE A 10 19.38 8.03 -6.09
N GLU A 11 19.69 8.74 -7.17
CA GLU A 11 19.40 8.28 -8.55
C GLU A 11 20.22 7.04 -8.92
N ILE A 12 21.47 6.95 -8.46
CA ILE A 12 22.32 5.76 -8.63
C ILE A 12 21.68 4.57 -7.90
N ARG A 13 21.33 4.75 -6.64
CA ARG A 13 20.70 3.71 -5.81
C ARG A 13 19.36 3.27 -6.40
N LEU A 14 18.49 4.22 -6.76
CA LEU A 14 17.21 3.95 -7.39
C LEU A 14 17.37 3.18 -8.70
N SER A 15 18.30 3.59 -9.58
CA SER A 15 18.50 2.93 -10.88
C SER A 15 18.99 1.48 -10.75
N ALA A 16 19.61 1.13 -9.63
CA ALA A 16 20.05 -0.25 -9.36
C ALA A 16 18.91 -1.18 -8.92
N VAL A 17 17.81 -0.64 -8.41
CA VAL A 17 16.74 -1.43 -7.77
C VAL A 17 15.36 -1.28 -8.40
N ILE A 18 15.16 -0.29 -9.28
CA ILE A 18 13.82 0.07 -9.77
C ILE A 18 13.19 -0.97 -10.71
N ASP A 19 14.00 -1.64 -11.54
CA ASP A 19 13.49 -2.51 -12.59
C ASP A 19 12.63 -3.68 -12.06
N PRO A 20 13.01 -4.41 -11.00
CA PRO A 20 12.15 -5.43 -10.41
C PRO A 20 10.80 -4.89 -9.90
N PHE A 21 10.78 -3.68 -9.31
CA PHE A 21 9.54 -3.07 -8.84
C PHE A 21 8.63 -2.62 -9.99
N LEU A 22 9.22 -2.15 -11.10
CA LEU A 22 8.46 -1.79 -12.30
C LEU A 22 7.83 -3.02 -12.94
N GLU A 23 8.56 -4.13 -12.99
CA GLU A 23 8.05 -5.39 -13.51
C GLU A 23 6.93 -5.96 -12.62
N GLU A 24 7.15 -5.99 -11.31
CA GLU A 24 6.12 -6.38 -10.33
C GLU A 24 4.85 -5.52 -10.47
N ALA A 25 5.00 -4.18 -10.56
CA ALA A 25 3.87 -3.28 -10.72
C ALA A 25 3.12 -3.50 -12.03
N ARG A 26 3.83 -3.74 -13.15
CA ARG A 26 3.23 -4.01 -14.46
C ARG A 26 2.43 -5.29 -14.44
N GLN A 27 3.02 -6.37 -13.94
CA GLN A 27 2.37 -7.66 -13.83
C GLN A 27 1.11 -7.58 -12.95
N LEU A 28 1.19 -6.95 -11.78
CA LEU A 28 0.03 -6.75 -10.89
C LEU A 28 -1.09 -5.95 -11.57
N CYS A 29 -0.75 -4.93 -12.36
CA CYS A 29 -1.76 -4.15 -13.07
C CYS A 29 -2.42 -4.95 -14.21
N GLU A 30 -1.69 -5.83 -14.88
CA GLU A 30 -2.22 -6.71 -15.92
C GLU A 30 -3.17 -7.75 -15.31
N GLU A 31 -2.72 -8.46 -14.27
CA GLU A 31 -3.54 -9.43 -13.53
C GLU A 31 -4.82 -8.79 -12.96
N TRP A 32 -4.71 -7.58 -12.39
CA TRP A 32 -5.87 -6.86 -11.85
C TRP A 32 -6.91 -6.53 -12.93
N LYS A 33 -6.47 -6.08 -14.10
CA LYS A 33 -7.38 -5.80 -15.23
C LYS A 33 -8.12 -7.04 -15.69
N GLU A 34 -7.47 -8.19 -15.74
CA GLU A 34 -8.10 -9.46 -16.11
C GLU A 34 -9.20 -9.84 -15.11
N ILE A 35 -8.96 -9.61 -13.82
CA ILE A 35 -9.95 -9.85 -12.76
C ILE A 35 -11.13 -8.90 -12.86
N GLU A 36 -10.89 -7.61 -13.09
CA GLU A 36 -11.97 -6.61 -13.28
C GLU A 36 -12.85 -6.96 -14.50
N LEU A 37 -12.23 -7.38 -15.60
CA LEU A 37 -12.95 -7.81 -16.80
C LEU A 37 -13.80 -9.05 -16.51
N ALA A 38 -13.24 -10.05 -15.87
CA ALA A 38 -13.97 -11.28 -15.52
C ALA A 38 -15.12 -11.01 -14.54
N ALA A 39 -14.94 -10.12 -13.57
CA ALA A 39 -16.00 -9.71 -12.65
C ALA A 39 -17.13 -8.96 -13.38
N SER A 40 -16.76 -8.07 -14.31
CA SER A 40 -17.75 -7.36 -15.14
C SER A 40 -18.59 -8.31 -15.99
N ASP A 41 -17.97 -9.34 -16.56
CA ASP A 41 -18.66 -10.33 -17.40
C ASP A 41 -19.57 -11.26 -16.57
N SER A 42 -19.23 -11.51 -15.30
CA SER A 42 -20.06 -12.32 -14.40
C SER A 42 -21.30 -11.60 -13.86
N GLY A 43 -21.37 -10.27 -14.02
CA GLY A 43 -22.44 -9.43 -13.47
C GLY A 43 -22.40 -9.31 -11.95
N GLU A 44 -21.32 -9.73 -11.29
CA GLU A 44 -21.12 -9.52 -9.86
C GLU A 44 -20.77 -8.06 -9.58
N GLU A 45 -21.71 -7.32 -8.99
CA GLU A 45 -21.43 -5.98 -8.49
C GLU A 45 -20.56 -6.04 -7.24
N VAL A 46 -19.40 -5.38 -7.28
CA VAL A 46 -18.61 -5.12 -6.08
C VAL A 46 -19.34 -4.09 -5.24
N PRO A 47 -19.78 -4.41 -4.01
CA PRO A 47 -20.53 -3.46 -3.20
C PRO A 47 -19.64 -2.27 -2.87
N LEU A 48 -20.11 -1.09 -3.22
CA LEU A 48 -19.49 0.18 -2.83
C LEU A 48 -20.01 0.61 -1.46
N CYS A 49 -19.13 1.19 -0.66
CA CYS A 49 -19.49 1.85 0.59
C CYS A 49 -18.78 3.20 0.69
N PHE A 50 -19.20 4.03 1.63
CA PHE A 50 -18.46 5.24 1.95
C PHE A 50 -17.19 4.86 2.71
N CYS A 51 -16.04 5.05 2.06
CA CYS A 51 -14.73 4.89 2.66
C CYS A 51 -14.21 6.24 3.15
N HIS A 52 -13.50 6.24 4.27
CA HIS A 52 -12.83 7.42 4.81
C HIS A 52 -11.74 7.95 3.84
N GLY A 53 -11.11 7.06 3.08
CA GLY A 53 -10.11 7.38 2.06
C GLY A 53 -8.74 7.81 2.60
N ASP A 54 -8.61 8.05 3.91
CA ASP A 54 -7.35 8.29 4.63
C ASP A 54 -7.37 7.61 6.00
N TYR A 55 -7.91 6.38 6.05
CA TYR A 55 -8.08 5.61 7.29
C TYR A 55 -6.73 5.12 7.79
N GLN A 56 -6.16 5.85 8.74
CA GLN A 56 -4.87 5.56 9.35
C GLN A 56 -4.86 6.02 10.80
N TYR A 57 -3.94 5.50 11.60
CA TYR A 57 -3.93 5.67 13.06
C TYR A 57 -3.86 7.16 13.51
N HIS A 58 -3.35 8.08 12.71
CA HIS A 58 -3.36 9.53 13.06
C HIS A 58 -4.77 10.13 13.00
N ASN A 59 -5.67 9.53 12.21
CA ASN A 59 -7.04 9.99 12.05
C ASN A 59 -8.01 9.26 12.98
N ILE A 60 -7.49 8.39 13.88
CA ILE A 60 -8.24 7.66 14.89
C ILE A 60 -7.85 8.22 16.26
N LEU A 61 -8.73 9.01 16.85
CA LEU A 61 -8.53 9.59 18.15
C LEU A 61 -9.18 8.71 19.22
N ARG A 62 -8.43 8.37 20.26
CA ARG A 62 -8.95 7.64 21.43
C ARG A 62 -9.33 8.66 22.50
N GLN A 63 -10.53 8.54 23.03
CA GLN A 63 -11.00 9.26 24.21
C GLN A 63 -11.64 8.27 25.20
N ASP A 64 -11.93 8.72 26.44
CA ASP A 64 -12.44 7.88 27.52
C ASP A 64 -13.72 7.09 27.16
N ARG A 65 -14.52 7.60 26.23
CA ARG A 65 -15.81 7.03 25.81
C ARG A 65 -15.78 6.32 24.43
N GLY A 66 -14.61 6.14 23.82
CA GLY A 66 -14.51 5.46 22.52
C GLY A 66 -13.48 6.03 21.57
N PHE A 67 -13.68 5.74 20.29
CA PHE A 67 -12.84 6.22 19.21
C PHE A 67 -13.59 7.21 18.33
N PHE A 68 -12.89 8.23 17.85
CA PHE A 68 -13.40 9.23 16.93
C PHE A 68 -12.56 9.22 15.68
N LEU A 69 -13.22 9.32 14.52
CA LEU A 69 -12.55 9.51 13.23
C LEU A 69 -12.61 10.99 12.85
N VAL A 70 -11.50 11.48 12.27
CA VAL A 70 -11.35 12.87 11.83
C VAL A 70 -10.74 12.93 10.43
N ASN A 71 -10.82 14.08 9.75
CA ASN A 71 -10.21 14.33 8.44
C ASN A 71 -10.85 13.52 7.30
N PHE A 72 -12.13 13.78 7.04
CA PHE A 72 -12.93 13.11 6.00
C PHE A 72 -12.80 13.72 4.60
N GLU A 73 -11.83 14.60 4.35
CA GLU A 73 -11.69 15.32 3.06
C GLU A 73 -11.46 14.39 1.86
N LYS A 74 -11.01 13.14 2.10
CA LYS A 74 -10.79 12.13 1.07
C LYS A 74 -11.89 11.07 1.01
N CYS A 75 -13.01 11.33 1.73
CA CYS A 75 -14.13 10.40 1.75
C CYS A 75 -14.72 10.22 0.35
N GLN A 76 -14.89 8.98 -0.05
CA GLN A 76 -15.43 8.63 -1.38
C GLN A 76 -16.09 7.26 -1.37
N ALA A 77 -16.94 7.00 -2.39
CA ALA A 77 -17.45 5.67 -2.64
C ALA A 77 -16.33 4.78 -3.20
N ASP A 78 -16.08 3.63 -2.54
CA ASP A 78 -15.07 2.65 -2.94
C ASP A 78 -15.41 1.29 -2.30
N GLY A 79 -14.68 0.23 -2.66
CA GLY A 79 -14.77 -1.05 -1.96
C GLY A 79 -14.31 -0.94 -0.50
N PRO A 80 -14.96 -1.64 0.44
CA PRO A 80 -14.68 -1.54 1.87
C PRO A 80 -13.25 -1.93 2.24
N VAL A 81 -12.57 -2.68 1.40
CA VAL A 81 -11.16 -3.09 1.56
C VAL A 81 -10.20 -1.90 1.49
N ARG A 82 -10.60 -0.79 0.87
CA ARG A 82 -9.75 0.40 0.75
C ARG A 82 -9.26 0.92 2.10
N ASP A 83 -10.17 1.10 3.04
CA ASP A 83 -9.80 1.64 4.35
C ASP A 83 -9.00 0.62 5.17
N LEU A 84 -9.35 -0.66 5.08
CA LEU A 84 -8.54 -1.73 5.67
C LEU A 84 -7.11 -1.72 5.12
N TYR A 85 -6.96 -1.63 3.79
CA TYR A 85 -5.65 -1.54 3.15
C TYR A 85 -4.83 -0.35 3.67
N LEU A 86 -5.45 0.84 3.74
CA LEU A 86 -4.76 2.06 4.18
C LEU A 86 -4.22 1.94 5.61
N LEU A 87 -5.03 1.40 6.54
CA LEU A 87 -4.65 1.19 7.92
C LEU A 87 -3.59 0.08 8.03
N LEU A 88 -3.88 -1.09 7.45
CA LEU A 88 -3.02 -2.27 7.55
C LEU A 88 -1.63 -2.00 6.98
N ARG A 89 -1.54 -1.40 5.79
CA ARG A 89 -0.26 -1.02 5.19
C ARG A 89 0.57 -0.11 6.11
N LYS A 90 -0.06 0.91 6.71
CA LYS A 90 0.65 1.84 7.61
C LYS A 90 1.16 1.16 8.88
N LEU A 91 0.37 0.26 9.44
CA LEU A 91 0.77 -0.50 10.62
C LEU A 91 1.88 -1.51 10.29
N LEU A 92 1.78 -2.21 9.15
CA LEU A 92 2.80 -3.14 8.68
C LEU A 92 4.12 -2.42 8.35
N GLU A 93 4.10 -1.28 7.66
CA GLU A 93 5.30 -0.46 7.42
C GLU A 93 5.97 -0.03 8.74
N LYS A 94 5.19 0.22 9.79
CA LYS A 94 5.71 0.62 11.10
C LYS A 94 6.29 -0.54 11.90
N SER A 95 5.71 -1.73 11.76
CA SER A 95 6.17 -2.98 12.40
C SER A 95 7.14 -3.78 11.52
N GLU A 96 7.72 -3.15 10.47
CA GLU A 96 8.67 -3.80 9.55
C GLU A 96 8.11 -5.06 8.88
N TRP A 97 6.80 -5.04 8.59
CA TRP A 97 6.06 -6.15 7.99
C TRP A 97 6.08 -7.44 8.83
N ASP A 98 6.02 -7.27 10.15
CA ASP A 98 5.87 -8.41 11.06
C ASP A 98 4.61 -9.22 10.69
N ALA A 99 4.85 -10.47 10.31
CA ALA A 99 3.80 -11.34 9.78
C ALA A 99 2.81 -11.80 10.86
N GLU A 100 3.26 -11.95 12.10
CA GLU A 100 2.40 -12.32 13.22
C GLU A 100 1.47 -11.17 13.59
N TRP A 101 2.03 -9.97 13.69
CA TRP A 101 1.26 -8.76 13.93
C TRP A 101 0.23 -8.52 12.81
N GLY A 102 0.63 -8.70 11.56
CA GLY A 102 -0.27 -8.59 10.42
C GLY A 102 -1.43 -9.58 10.48
N ARG A 103 -1.18 -10.83 10.90
CA ARG A 103 -2.25 -11.83 11.11
C ARG A 103 -3.22 -11.43 12.22
N VAL A 104 -2.71 -10.92 13.32
CA VAL A 104 -3.55 -10.44 14.44
C VAL A 104 -4.47 -9.31 13.99
N LEU A 105 -3.93 -8.32 13.24
CA LEU A 105 -4.70 -7.20 12.72
C LEU A 105 -5.80 -7.66 11.74
N LEU A 106 -5.46 -8.58 10.84
CA LEU A 106 -6.42 -9.12 9.89
C LEU A 106 -7.50 -9.95 10.57
N ALA A 107 -7.13 -10.83 11.51
CA ALA A 107 -8.06 -11.61 12.28
C ALA A 107 -9.01 -10.73 13.12
N ALA A 108 -8.51 -9.64 13.70
CA ALA A 108 -9.33 -8.68 14.43
C ALA A 108 -10.38 -8.01 13.51
N TYR A 109 -10.00 -7.63 12.29
CA TYR A 109 -10.96 -7.12 11.32
C TYR A 109 -11.99 -8.16 10.93
N GLU A 110 -11.56 -9.38 10.60
CA GLU A 110 -12.43 -10.47 10.14
C GLU A 110 -13.36 -11.00 11.22
N SER A 111 -13.02 -10.83 12.51
CA SER A 111 -13.91 -11.16 13.61
C SER A 111 -15.19 -10.32 13.64
N VAL A 112 -15.16 -9.13 13.05
CA VAL A 112 -16.30 -8.22 12.92
C VAL A 112 -16.92 -8.29 11.53
N ARG A 113 -16.09 -8.34 10.49
CA ARG A 113 -16.49 -8.37 9.09
C ARG A 113 -15.60 -9.32 8.30
N PRO A 114 -16.03 -10.56 8.07
CA PRO A 114 -15.28 -11.51 7.24
C PRO A 114 -15.06 -10.98 5.81
N LEU A 115 -13.85 -11.13 5.31
CA LEU A 115 -13.52 -10.79 3.93
C LEU A 115 -14.03 -11.85 2.97
N LYS A 116 -14.72 -11.42 1.93
CA LYS A 116 -15.08 -12.29 0.80
C LYS A 116 -13.83 -12.65 -0.02
N PRO A 117 -13.85 -13.73 -0.83
CA PRO A 117 -12.69 -14.12 -1.63
C PRO A 117 -12.14 -13.00 -2.52
N TYR A 118 -13.00 -12.26 -3.22
CA TYR A 118 -12.59 -11.14 -4.06
C TYR A 118 -12.02 -9.97 -3.25
N GLU A 119 -12.48 -9.74 -2.01
CA GLU A 119 -11.96 -8.69 -1.13
C GLU A 119 -10.57 -9.05 -0.61
N ARG A 120 -10.30 -10.32 -0.32
CA ARG A 120 -8.94 -10.81 0.00
C ARG A 120 -8.01 -10.59 -1.17
N GLN A 121 -8.47 -10.87 -2.37
CA GLN A 121 -7.72 -10.68 -3.59
C GLN A 121 -7.43 -9.19 -3.82
N ASP A 122 -8.43 -8.31 -3.68
CA ASP A 122 -8.25 -6.85 -3.75
C ASP A 122 -7.22 -6.36 -2.70
N LEU A 123 -7.34 -6.82 -1.45
CA LEU A 123 -6.37 -6.49 -0.40
C LEU A 123 -4.96 -6.93 -0.76
N PHE A 124 -4.82 -8.14 -1.30
CA PHE A 124 -3.53 -8.67 -1.75
C PHE A 124 -2.91 -7.77 -2.84
N TYR A 125 -3.65 -7.42 -3.88
CA TYR A 125 -3.14 -6.56 -4.96
C TYR A 125 -2.77 -5.16 -4.47
N ARG A 126 -3.60 -4.55 -3.64
CA ARG A 126 -3.32 -3.24 -3.04
C ARG A 126 -2.05 -3.25 -2.19
N LEU A 127 -1.83 -4.29 -1.39
CA LEU A 127 -0.62 -4.45 -0.55
C LEU A 127 0.61 -4.86 -1.37
N SER A 128 0.42 -5.55 -2.47
CA SER A 128 1.49 -5.98 -3.38
C SER A 128 1.99 -4.84 -4.25
N TYR A 129 1.12 -3.87 -4.60
CA TYR A 129 1.53 -2.74 -5.42
C TYR A 129 2.59 -1.87 -4.70
N PRO A 130 3.71 -1.52 -5.35
CA PRO A 130 4.82 -0.82 -4.71
C PRO A 130 4.56 0.69 -4.54
N GLU A 131 3.41 1.04 -3.95
CA GLU A 131 2.97 2.44 -3.77
C GLU A 131 3.99 3.29 -3.00
N LYS A 132 4.66 2.69 -2.03
CA LYS A 132 5.67 3.39 -1.22
C LYS A 132 6.86 3.85 -2.07
N LEU A 133 7.34 3.00 -2.96
CA LEU A 133 8.40 3.37 -3.90
C LEU A 133 7.97 4.53 -4.78
N TRP A 134 6.75 4.45 -5.35
CA TRP A 134 6.17 5.52 -6.15
C TRP A 134 6.11 6.85 -5.41
N LYS A 135 5.68 6.84 -4.16
CA LYS A 135 5.63 8.05 -3.32
C LYS A 135 7.02 8.65 -3.08
N ILE A 136 8.03 7.82 -2.85
CA ILE A 136 9.41 8.28 -2.67
C ILE A 136 9.94 8.90 -3.95
N VAL A 137 9.75 8.22 -5.09
CA VAL A 137 10.21 8.69 -6.41
C VAL A 137 9.50 9.96 -6.82
N ASN A 138 8.17 9.97 -6.71
CA ASN A 138 7.36 11.15 -7.06
C ASN A 138 7.73 12.37 -6.20
N PHE A 139 7.94 12.17 -4.91
CA PHE A 139 8.39 13.24 -4.03
C PHE A 139 9.77 13.77 -4.44
N TYR A 140 10.71 12.89 -4.76
CA TYR A 140 12.05 13.29 -5.17
C TYR A 140 12.05 14.14 -6.45
N TYR A 141 11.27 13.74 -7.45
CA TYR A 141 11.29 14.44 -8.76
C TYR A 141 10.34 15.63 -8.85
N ASN A 142 9.24 15.64 -8.12
CA ASN A 142 8.16 16.61 -8.29
C ASN A 142 7.97 17.56 -7.10
N SER A 143 8.57 17.27 -5.94
CA SER A 143 8.57 18.27 -4.86
C SER A 143 9.72 19.24 -5.08
N GLY A 144 9.47 20.54 -5.09
CA GLY A 144 10.52 21.57 -5.10
C GLY A 144 11.48 21.51 -3.87
N LYS A 145 11.33 20.48 -3.02
CA LYS A 145 12.12 20.19 -1.81
C LYS A 145 13.17 19.10 -2.03
N ALA A 146 13.58 18.87 -3.28
CA ALA A 146 14.64 17.89 -3.62
C ALA A 146 16.02 18.20 -3.02
N TRP A 147 16.15 19.30 -2.28
CA TRP A 147 17.37 19.71 -1.60
C TRP A 147 17.70 18.92 -0.31
N ILE A 148 16.85 17.93 0.11
CA ILE A 148 17.18 17.02 1.21
C ILE A 148 17.31 15.58 0.65
N PRO A 149 18.40 15.28 -0.08
CA PRO A 149 18.59 13.97 -0.70
C PRO A 149 18.70 12.83 0.33
N GLU A 150 19.29 13.09 1.47
CA GLU A 150 19.51 12.12 2.57
C GLU A 150 18.21 11.50 3.06
N LYS A 151 17.17 12.30 3.32
CA LYS A 151 15.85 11.76 3.76
C LYS A 151 15.17 10.86 2.72
N ASN A 152 15.38 11.12 1.45
CA ASN A 152 14.81 10.28 0.40
C ASN A 152 15.58 8.96 0.27
N GLN A 153 16.90 9.02 0.47
CA GLN A 153 17.75 7.84 0.50
C GLN A 153 17.39 6.94 1.69
N GLU A 154 17.31 7.49 2.91
CA GLU A 154 16.89 6.75 4.10
C GLU A 154 15.54 6.04 3.90
N LYS A 155 14.58 6.73 3.26
CA LYS A 155 13.27 6.14 2.95
C LYS A 155 13.36 5.00 1.94
N LEU A 156 14.22 5.12 0.94
CA LEU A 156 14.45 4.09 -0.06
C LEU A 156 15.15 2.88 0.57
N ASP A 157 16.20 3.10 1.34
CA ASP A 157 16.95 2.03 1.99
C ASP A 157 16.06 1.27 2.98
N ARG A 158 15.28 1.97 3.80
CA ARG A 158 14.29 1.33 4.68
C ARG A 158 13.22 0.53 3.94
N LEU A 159 12.78 1.00 2.79
CA LEU A 159 11.84 0.24 1.95
C LEU A 159 12.48 -1.07 1.47
N LEU A 160 13.73 -1.00 1.01
CA LEU A 160 14.47 -2.17 0.51
C LEU A 160 14.76 -3.19 1.62
N GLU A 161 15.10 -2.72 2.82
CA GLU A 161 15.30 -3.58 4.01
C GLU A 161 14.03 -4.36 4.36
N GLN A 162 12.86 -3.74 4.22
CA GLN A 162 11.57 -4.34 4.54
C GLN A 162 11.02 -5.25 3.44
N GLU A 163 11.59 -5.25 2.24
CA GLU A 163 11.00 -5.92 1.06
C GLU A 163 10.87 -7.44 1.23
N ALA A 164 11.86 -8.09 1.84
CA ALA A 164 11.80 -9.52 2.09
C ALA A 164 10.68 -9.90 3.08
N ALA A 165 10.51 -9.12 4.14
CA ALA A 165 9.43 -9.31 5.12
C ALA A 165 8.05 -9.03 4.48
N ARG A 166 7.95 -7.97 3.65
CA ARG A 166 6.73 -7.67 2.88
C ARG A 166 6.33 -8.86 2.01
N LYS A 167 7.24 -9.39 1.21
CA LYS A 167 6.98 -10.55 0.33
C LYS A 167 6.58 -11.80 1.11
N LYS A 168 7.18 -12.02 2.28
CA LYS A 168 6.80 -13.11 3.17
C LYS A 168 5.36 -12.95 3.68
N PHE A 169 4.98 -11.75 4.10
CA PHE A 169 3.61 -11.46 4.54
C PHE A 169 2.59 -11.65 3.41
N LEU A 170 2.88 -11.13 2.21
CA LEU A 170 1.99 -11.26 1.05
C LEU A 170 1.69 -12.72 0.70
N LYS A 171 2.68 -13.61 0.80
CA LYS A 171 2.46 -15.06 0.61
C LYS A 171 1.50 -15.68 1.62
N LEU A 172 1.33 -15.09 2.80
CA LEU A 172 0.35 -15.55 3.79
C LEU A 172 -1.08 -15.12 3.45
N LEU A 173 -1.26 -14.01 2.74
CA LEU A 173 -2.58 -13.54 2.28
C LEU A 173 -3.15 -14.37 1.14
N GLN A 174 -2.30 -15.05 0.37
CA GLN A 174 -2.71 -15.90 -0.77
C GLN A 174 -3.16 -17.31 -0.35
N ARG A 175 -2.99 -17.67 0.92
CA ARG A 175 -3.41 -18.96 1.49
C ARG A 175 -4.79 -18.88 2.11
#